data_56285246a82251b39da77157aef2c780
#
_entry.id   56285246a82251b39da77157aef2c780
#
_cell.length_a   1.000
_cell.length_b   1.000
_cell.length_c   1.000
_cell.angle_alpha   90.00
_cell.angle_beta   90.00
_cell.angle_gamma   90.00
#
_symmetry.space_group_name_H-M   'P 1'
#
loop_
_entity.id
_entity.type
_entity.pdbx_description
1 polymer ?
#
loop_
_entity_poly.entity_id
_entity_poly.type
_entity_poly.pdbx_seq_one_letter_code
_entity_poly.pdbx_strand_id
1 'polypeptide(L)'
;MARRLLCIYQHAPTPGAPGIYRHRLYLAELVRRGWHVDLISTPINYMRGTVPEAYAGRPYVREVIDGVVHHWVWAWSGVHRSRGHRALNYTTFALAAALRGATLPRPDLIWASSPPLPVGTLGEVLSVRFRRPWVLEVRDLWPESAVSVGWLREETWLYRALDRAAQRCARRSEAVIVPTPGLAEPVQRQGAATTWVVPGAVFDGARGDDVRTRVRGELDVAPDTCLFLYLGALGVANGLQMLLEAAAHLAGDERASFVLIGDGSDRLRLEQEVERRGLKRVRILPPVAKQRVPDLLAASDVCLHLLRPDPLFEGALPSKVLEYLGAHRPFITTVPGIPERLARESGGGFAPSLERLIAELRSWAAMDPGERRRRGEGAFRYGIEHYSLSVNVDRLEAALLQATSP
;
A
#
# COMPACT_ATOMS: atom_id res chain seq x y z
N MET A 1 -30.71 -13.17 -7.87
CA MET A 1 -30.00 -13.95 -6.82
C MET A 1 -28.71 -13.22 -6.45
N ALA A 2 -28.33 -13.18 -5.17
CA ALA A 2 -27.05 -12.62 -4.77
C ALA A 2 -25.88 -13.40 -5.39
N ARG A 3 -24.91 -12.69 -5.99
CA ARG A 3 -23.71 -13.35 -6.56
C ARG A 3 -22.79 -13.82 -5.45
N ARG A 4 -22.23 -15.00 -5.59
CA ARG A 4 -21.29 -15.60 -4.64
C ARG A 4 -19.86 -15.46 -5.12
N LEU A 5 -19.03 -14.76 -4.36
CA LEU A 5 -17.60 -14.57 -4.57
C LEU A 5 -16.79 -15.44 -3.61
N LEU A 6 -15.87 -16.23 -4.12
CA LEU A 6 -14.82 -16.88 -3.35
C LEU A 6 -13.53 -16.07 -3.51
N CYS A 7 -13.11 -15.39 -2.46
CA CYS A 7 -11.85 -14.66 -2.41
C CYS A 7 -10.76 -15.52 -1.72
N ILE A 8 -9.57 -15.59 -2.29
CA ILE A 8 -8.41 -16.26 -1.71
C ILE A 8 -7.31 -15.21 -1.51
N TYR A 9 -7.09 -14.84 -0.26
CA TYR A 9 -6.07 -13.85 0.11
C TYR A 9 -5.36 -14.28 1.39
N GLN A 10 -4.12 -14.76 1.26
CA GLN A 10 -3.37 -15.36 2.37
C GLN A 10 -3.17 -14.40 3.55
N HIS A 11 -2.93 -13.13 3.30
CA HIS A 11 -2.44 -12.18 4.31
C HIS A 11 -3.52 -11.21 4.83
N ALA A 12 -4.78 -11.64 4.88
CA ALA A 12 -5.83 -10.83 5.50
C ALA A 12 -5.52 -10.64 6.99
N PRO A 13 -5.54 -9.39 7.50
CA PRO A 13 -5.32 -9.16 8.92
C PRO A 13 -6.54 -9.66 9.73
N THR A 14 -6.27 -10.33 10.86
CA THR A 14 -7.29 -10.63 11.87
C THR A 14 -7.81 -9.35 12.52
N PRO A 15 -9.00 -9.33 13.13
CA PRO A 15 -9.52 -8.15 13.82
C PRO A 15 -8.52 -7.56 14.81
N GLY A 16 -8.30 -6.24 14.72
CA GLY A 16 -7.36 -5.51 15.58
C GLY A 16 -5.87 -5.70 15.29
N ALA A 17 -5.49 -6.62 14.40
CA ALA A 17 -4.09 -6.84 14.05
C ALA A 17 -3.58 -5.76 13.07
N PRO A 18 -2.30 -5.34 13.16
CA PRO A 18 -1.71 -4.49 12.14
C PRO A 18 -1.62 -5.21 10.79
N GLY A 19 -1.88 -4.50 9.70
CA GLY A 19 -1.84 -5.08 8.35
C GLY A 19 -2.46 -4.19 7.28
N ILE A 20 -2.57 -4.73 6.07
CA ILE A 20 -3.18 -4.06 4.92
C ILE A 20 -4.66 -4.42 4.88
N TYR A 21 -5.52 -3.45 5.20
CA TYR A 21 -6.97 -3.63 5.30
C TYR A 21 -7.73 -3.49 3.98
N ARG A 22 -7.06 -3.21 2.85
CA ARG A 22 -7.68 -2.95 1.56
C ARG A 22 -8.72 -4.04 1.18
N HIS A 23 -8.34 -5.32 1.20
CA HIS A 23 -9.26 -6.42 0.86
C HIS A 23 -10.46 -6.48 1.80
N ARG A 24 -10.23 -6.33 3.12
CA ARG A 24 -11.33 -6.34 4.10
C ARG A 24 -12.37 -5.26 3.80
N LEU A 25 -11.91 -4.04 3.53
CA LEU A 25 -12.80 -2.91 3.22
C LEU A 25 -13.56 -3.12 1.91
N TYR A 26 -12.87 -3.63 0.89
CA TYR A 26 -13.46 -3.89 -0.43
C TYR A 26 -14.49 -5.03 -0.36
N LEU A 27 -14.17 -6.12 0.31
CA LEU A 27 -15.08 -7.24 0.47
C LEU A 27 -16.32 -6.88 1.30
N ALA A 28 -16.14 -6.08 2.37
CA ALA A 28 -17.24 -5.57 3.16
C ALA A 28 -18.17 -4.67 2.34
N GLU A 29 -17.61 -3.83 1.45
CA GLU A 29 -18.42 -2.98 0.56
C GLU A 29 -19.15 -3.83 -0.49
N LEU A 30 -18.53 -4.87 -1.06
CA LEU A 30 -19.22 -5.80 -1.96
C LEU A 30 -20.39 -6.50 -1.25
N VAL A 31 -20.24 -6.89 0.02
CA VAL A 31 -21.35 -7.45 0.82
C VAL A 31 -22.49 -6.44 0.95
N ARG A 32 -22.19 -5.16 1.24
CA ARG A 32 -23.22 -4.10 1.29
C ARG A 32 -23.94 -3.89 -0.06
N ARG A 33 -23.27 -4.21 -1.17
CA ARG A 33 -23.84 -4.20 -2.53
C ARG A 33 -24.59 -5.48 -2.89
N GLY A 34 -24.76 -6.41 -1.95
CA GLY A 34 -25.55 -7.62 -2.12
C GLY A 34 -24.76 -8.84 -2.59
N TRP A 35 -23.42 -8.81 -2.57
CA TRP A 35 -22.60 -10.00 -2.81
C TRP A 35 -22.56 -10.91 -1.56
N HIS A 36 -22.56 -12.20 -1.77
CA HIS A 36 -22.17 -13.16 -0.74
C HIS A 36 -20.68 -13.46 -0.88
N VAL A 37 -19.89 -13.20 0.14
CA VAL A 37 -18.43 -13.29 0.06
C VAL A 37 -17.91 -14.31 1.07
N ASP A 38 -17.22 -15.35 0.56
CA ASP A 38 -16.38 -16.26 1.31
C ASP A 38 -14.91 -15.86 1.12
N LEU A 39 -14.17 -15.59 2.20
CA LEU A 39 -12.74 -15.28 2.16
C LEU A 39 -11.93 -16.40 2.83
N ILE A 40 -11.02 -17.03 2.07
CA ILE A 40 -10.04 -17.96 2.63
C ILE A 40 -8.73 -17.21 2.92
N SER A 41 -8.26 -17.29 4.16
CA SER A 41 -7.02 -16.67 4.62
C SER A 41 -6.34 -17.49 5.72
N THR A 42 -5.16 -17.07 6.19
CA THR A 42 -4.53 -17.59 7.39
C THR A 42 -4.51 -16.53 8.50
N PRO A 43 -4.68 -16.91 9.78
CA PRO A 43 -4.63 -15.95 10.89
C PRO A 43 -3.21 -15.49 11.23
N ILE A 44 -2.19 -15.96 10.52
CA ILE A 44 -0.80 -15.56 10.74
C ILE A 44 -0.62 -14.09 10.37
N ASN A 45 -0.22 -13.27 11.35
CA ASN A 45 0.15 -11.90 11.07
C ASN A 45 1.43 -11.85 10.22
N TYR A 46 1.31 -11.39 8.97
CA TYR A 46 2.43 -11.36 8.04
C TYR A 46 3.62 -10.51 8.54
N MET A 47 3.36 -9.40 9.23
CA MET A 47 4.41 -8.48 9.71
C MET A 47 5.19 -9.05 10.91
N ARG A 48 4.52 -9.81 11.77
CA ARG A 48 5.10 -10.35 13.02
C ARG A 48 5.43 -11.85 12.93
N GLY A 49 4.84 -12.57 11.97
CA GLY A 49 4.97 -14.02 11.86
C GLY A 49 4.27 -14.80 12.99
N THR A 50 3.40 -14.15 13.78
CA THR A 50 2.71 -14.72 14.93
C THR A 50 1.26 -15.05 14.63
N VAL A 51 0.72 -16.03 15.34
CA VAL A 51 -0.71 -16.39 15.34
C VAL A 51 -1.34 -15.80 16.60
N PRO A 52 -2.43 -15.02 16.52
CA PRO A 52 -3.13 -14.54 17.70
C PRO A 52 -3.70 -15.71 18.52
N GLU A 53 -3.77 -15.55 19.84
CA GLU A 53 -4.18 -16.59 20.79
C GLU A 53 -5.55 -17.20 20.44
N ALA A 54 -6.51 -16.39 20.00
CA ALA A 54 -7.83 -16.83 19.60
C ALA A 54 -7.85 -17.89 18.48
N TYR A 55 -6.77 -17.98 17.69
CA TYR A 55 -6.63 -18.92 16.57
C TYR A 55 -5.55 -19.99 16.83
N ALA A 56 -4.79 -19.87 17.91
CA ALA A 56 -3.67 -20.79 18.22
C ALA A 56 -4.17 -22.23 18.41
N GLY A 57 -3.45 -23.19 17.82
CA GLY A 57 -3.79 -24.61 17.89
C GLY A 57 -5.02 -25.05 17.09
N ARG A 58 -5.72 -24.16 16.43
CA ARG A 58 -6.92 -24.48 15.64
C ARG A 58 -6.56 -24.67 14.17
N PRO A 59 -6.87 -25.81 13.56
CA PRO A 59 -6.59 -26.03 12.13
C PRO A 59 -7.52 -25.21 11.22
N TYR A 60 -8.70 -24.84 11.72
CA TYR A 60 -9.69 -24.07 11.00
C TYR A 60 -10.57 -23.27 11.97
N VAL A 61 -10.87 -22.02 11.59
CA VAL A 61 -11.86 -21.17 12.27
C VAL A 61 -12.74 -20.50 11.23
N ARG A 62 -14.05 -20.48 11.46
CA ARG A 62 -15.02 -19.72 10.65
C ARG A 62 -15.55 -18.55 11.46
N GLU A 63 -15.48 -17.38 10.89
CA GLU A 63 -16.00 -16.13 11.47
C GLU A 63 -16.75 -15.33 10.42
N VAL A 64 -17.67 -14.48 10.88
CA VAL A 64 -18.28 -13.45 10.03
C VAL A 64 -17.82 -12.10 10.52
N ILE A 65 -17.12 -11.35 9.65
CA ILE A 65 -16.58 -10.02 9.97
C ILE A 65 -17.05 -9.06 8.88
N ASP A 66 -17.75 -8.01 9.27
CA ASP A 66 -18.33 -7.01 8.35
C ASP A 66 -19.21 -7.66 7.24
N GLY A 67 -19.91 -8.77 7.58
CA GLY A 67 -20.74 -9.54 6.66
C GLY A 67 -19.98 -10.53 5.75
N VAL A 68 -18.65 -10.48 5.71
CA VAL A 68 -17.78 -11.40 4.98
C VAL A 68 -17.59 -12.68 5.80
N VAL A 69 -17.76 -13.85 5.18
CA VAL A 69 -17.51 -15.15 5.83
C VAL A 69 -16.02 -15.48 5.70
N HIS A 70 -15.29 -15.32 6.80
CA HIS A 70 -13.86 -15.66 6.86
C HIS A 70 -13.65 -17.12 7.17
N HIS A 71 -12.82 -17.78 6.40
CA HIS A 71 -12.33 -19.14 6.56
C HIS A 71 -10.84 -19.08 6.87
N TRP A 72 -10.50 -19.01 8.18
CA TRP A 72 -9.12 -19.02 8.64
C TRP A 72 -8.60 -20.45 8.63
N VAL A 73 -7.65 -20.73 7.73
CA VAL A 73 -7.02 -22.05 7.61
C VAL A 73 -5.61 -22.02 8.17
N TRP A 74 -5.20 -23.16 8.69
CA TRP A 74 -3.86 -23.32 9.21
C TRP A 74 -2.80 -23.18 8.12
N ALA A 75 -1.68 -22.59 8.47
CA ALA A 75 -0.46 -22.57 7.69
C ALA A 75 0.75 -22.67 8.61
N TRP A 76 1.88 -23.10 8.08
CA TRP A 76 3.13 -23.14 8.85
C TRP A 76 3.52 -21.74 9.35
N SER A 77 3.77 -21.61 10.66
CA SER A 77 4.23 -20.35 11.26
C SER A 77 5.75 -20.19 11.12
N GLY A 78 6.28 -19.00 11.46
CA GLY A 78 7.74 -18.75 11.42
C GLY A 78 8.25 -18.29 10.07
N VAL A 79 7.43 -17.57 9.31
CA VAL A 79 7.72 -17.00 7.97
C VAL A 79 9.02 -16.18 7.90
N HIS A 80 9.48 -15.61 9.02
CA HIS A 80 10.68 -14.80 9.09
C HIS A 80 11.95 -15.57 9.44
N ARG A 81 11.87 -16.87 9.77
CA ARG A 81 13.02 -17.68 10.19
C ARG A 81 14.00 -17.96 9.05
N SER A 82 13.49 -18.32 7.88
CA SER A 82 14.30 -18.56 6.69
C SER A 82 13.46 -18.57 5.42
N ARG A 83 14.12 -18.58 4.24
CA ARG A 83 13.46 -18.77 2.92
C ARG A 83 12.67 -20.07 2.85
N GLY A 84 13.22 -21.17 3.39
CA GLY A 84 12.55 -22.48 3.43
C GLY A 84 11.26 -22.45 4.28
N HIS A 85 11.28 -21.79 5.45
CA HIS A 85 10.08 -21.64 6.28
C HIS A 85 9.01 -20.81 5.59
N ARG A 86 9.39 -19.81 4.80
CA ARG A 86 8.46 -19.02 4.00
C ARG A 86 7.83 -19.85 2.87
N ALA A 87 8.62 -20.63 2.15
CA ALA A 87 8.13 -21.55 1.13
C ALA A 87 7.16 -22.57 1.75
N LEU A 88 7.50 -23.13 2.91
CA LEU A 88 6.64 -24.05 3.64
C LEU A 88 5.32 -23.40 4.08
N ASN A 89 5.37 -22.13 4.55
CA ASN A 89 4.16 -21.37 4.88
C ASN A 89 3.23 -21.23 3.65
N TYR A 90 3.77 -20.83 2.51
CA TYR A 90 2.99 -20.64 1.28
C TYR A 90 2.38 -21.93 0.77
N THR A 91 3.15 -23.03 0.81
CA THR A 91 2.69 -24.35 0.36
C THR A 91 1.62 -24.91 1.27
N THR A 92 1.84 -24.87 2.59
CA THR A 92 0.86 -25.39 3.56
C THR A 92 -0.42 -24.57 3.57
N PHE A 93 -0.33 -23.25 3.40
CA PHE A 93 -1.52 -22.42 3.19
C PHE A 93 -2.29 -22.84 1.93
N ALA A 94 -1.59 -22.95 0.79
CA ALA A 94 -2.25 -23.31 -0.47
C ALA A 94 -2.95 -24.66 -0.39
N LEU A 95 -2.35 -25.65 0.25
CA LEU A 95 -2.97 -26.98 0.47
C LEU A 95 -4.21 -26.89 1.37
N ALA A 96 -4.10 -26.24 2.53
CA ALA A 96 -5.22 -26.07 3.45
C ALA A 96 -6.37 -25.27 2.81
N ALA A 97 -6.03 -24.23 2.07
CA ALA A 97 -6.99 -23.39 1.35
C ALA A 97 -7.64 -24.16 0.18
N ALA A 98 -6.91 -25.05 -0.52
CA ALA A 98 -7.48 -25.93 -1.55
C ALA A 98 -8.50 -26.90 -0.97
N LEU A 99 -8.13 -27.58 0.13
CA LEU A 99 -9.04 -28.50 0.83
C LEU A 99 -10.30 -27.79 1.30
N ARG A 100 -10.13 -26.63 1.95
CA ARG A 100 -11.29 -25.86 2.41
C ARG A 100 -12.11 -25.31 1.26
N GLY A 101 -11.47 -24.72 0.26
CA GLY A 101 -12.13 -24.14 -0.92
C GLY A 101 -12.98 -25.16 -1.65
N ALA A 102 -12.48 -26.40 -1.83
CA ALA A 102 -13.20 -27.47 -2.51
C ALA A 102 -14.49 -27.91 -1.80
N THR A 103 -14.64 -27.63 -0.50
CA THR A 103 -15.83 -27.98 0.31
C THR A 103 -16.85 -26.84 0.44
N LEU A 104 -16.51 -25.63 -0.03
CA LEU A 104 -17.41 -24.49 0.01
C LEU A 104 -18.53 -24.61 -1.05
N PRO A 105 -19.67 -23.97 -0.84
CA PRO A 105 -20.69 -23.87 -1.86
C PRO A 105 -20.10 -23.29 -3.15
N ARG A 106 -20.60 -23.81 -4.30
CA ARG A 106 -20.12 -23.40 -5.62
C ARG A 106 -20.20 -21.86 -5.79
N PRO A 107 -19.08 -21.16 -5.99
CA PRO A 107 -19.09 -19.72 -6.23
C PRO A 107 -19.55 -19.42 -7.66
N ASP A 108 -19.93 -18.17 -7.91
CA ASP A 108 -20.14 -17.66 -9.27
C ASP A 108 -18.84 -17.16 -9.88
N LEU A 109 -17.91 -16.71 -9.04
CA LEU A 109 -16.62 -16.17 -9.41
C LEU A 109 -15.58 -16.43 -8.31
N ILE A 110 -14.30 -16.60 -8.71
CA ILE A 110 -13.16 -16.74 -7.81
C ILE A 110 -12.23 -15.52 -8.00
N TRP A 111 -11.78 -14.92 -6.91
CA TRP A 111 -10.77 -13.86 -6.90
C TRP A 111 -9.57 -14.31 -6.08
N ALA A 112 -8.42 -14.50 -6.73
CA ALA A 112 -7.17 -14.95 -6.09
C ALA A 112 -6.12 -13.82 -6.08
N SER A 113 -5.62 -13.46 -4.89
CA SER A 113 -4.68 -12.33 -4.70
C SER A 113 -3.25 -12.81 -4.43
N SER A 114 -2.36 -12.59 -5.39
CA SER A 114 -0.92 -12.86 -5.36
C SER A 114 -0.13 -11.56 -5.02
N PRO A 115 0.99 -11.61 -4.29
CA PRO A 115 1.65 -12.77 -3.73
C PRO A 115 0.94 -13.35 -2.51
N PRO A 116 1.24 -14.64 -2.17
CA PRO A 116 2.21 -15.52 -2.82
C PRO A 116 1.67 -16.19 -4.09
N LEU A 117 2.57 -16.52 -5.02
CA LEU A 117 2.21 -17.11 -6.32
C LEU A 117 1.36 -18.39 -6.22
N PRO A 118 1.56 -19.32 -5.25
CA PRO A 118 0.67 -20.49 -5.08
C PRO A 118 -0.81 -20.15 -4.91
N VAL A 119 -1.15 -18.92 -4.47
CA VAL A 119 -2.55 -18.48 -4.39
C VAL A 119 -3.15 -18.29 -5.79
N GLY A 120 -2.39 -17.73 -6.74
CA GLY A 120 -2.82 -17.65 -8.14
C GLY A 120 -3.08 -19.03 -8.74
N THR A 121 -2.14 -19.97 -8.56
CA THR A 121 -2.30 -21.35 -9.00
C THR A 121 -3.53 -22.02 -8.36
N LEU A 122 -3.79 -21.75 -7.07
CA LEU A 122 -4.98 -22.25 -6.39
C LEU A 122 -6.28 -21.68 -6.98
N GLY A 123 -6.28 -20.38 -7.34
CA GLY A 123 -7.40 -19.74 -8.05
C GLY A 123 -7.73 -20.49 -9.34
N GLU A 124 -6.73 -20.81 -10.16
CA GLU A 124 -6.89 -21.62 -11.39
C GLU A 124 -7.44 -23.02 -11.08
N VAL A 125 -6.88 -23.72 -10.10
CA VAL A 125 -7.33 -25.08 -9.72
C VAL A 125 -8.80 -25.09 -9.29
N LEU A 126 -9.21 -24.14 -8.46
CA LEU A 126 -10.60 -24.05 -8.01
C LEU A 126 -11.55 -23.60 -9.14
N SER A 127 -11.07 -22.75 -10.06
CA SER A 127 -11.81 -22.38 -11.27
C SER A 127 -12.17 -23.62 -12.11
N VAL A 128 -11.19 -24.49 -12.37
CA VAL A 128 -11.41 -25.76 -13.07
C VAL A 128 -12.34 -26.68 -12.27
N ARG A 129 -12.13 -26.80 -10.94
CA ARG A 129 -12.96 -27.65 -10.07
C ARG A 129 -14.44 -27.26 -10.07
N PHE A 130 -14.72 -25.95 -10.04
CA PHE A 130 -16.09 -25.45 -9.99
C PHE A 130 -16.67 -25.14 -11.38
N ARG A 131 -15.84 -25.15 -12.42
CA ARG A 131 -16.17 -24.66 -13.77
C ARG A 131 -16.76 -23.26 -13.68
N ARG A 132 -15.95 -22.35 -13.09
CA ARG A 132 -16.32 -20.96 -12.88
C ARG A 132 -15.16 -20.02 -13.29
N PRO A 133 -15.47 -18.84 -13.80
CA PRO A 133 -14.44 -17.86 -14.12
C PRO A 133 -13.66 -17.45 -12.88
N TRP A 134 -12.46 -16.95 -13.08
CA TRP A 134 -11.63 -16.43 -12.01
C TRP A 134 -10.83 -15.21 -12.42
N VAL A 135 -10.55 -14.35 -11.44
CA VAL A 135 -9.78 -13.12 -11.58
C VAL A 135 -8.52 -13.27 -10.73
N LEU A 136 -7.39 -12.94 -11.33
CA LEU A 136 -6.11 -12.88 -10.65
C LEU A 136 -5.87 -11.43 -10.17
N GLU A 137 -5.42 -11.24 -8.92
CA GLU A 137 -4.83 -9.99 -8.52
C GLU A 137 -3.32 -10.16 -8.38
N VAL A 138 -2.55 -9.26 -9.02
CA VAL A 138 -1.10 -9.19 -8.92
C VAL A 138 -0.73 -7.89 -8.19
N ARG A 139 -0.36 -8.02 -6.90
CA ARG A 139 0.05 -6.87 -6.08
C ARG A 139 1.53 -6.56 -6.20
N ASP A 140 2.32 -7.55 -6.58
CA ASP A 140 3.76 -7.54 -6.81
C ASP A 140 4.11 -8.50 -7.92
N LEU A 141 5.06 -8.14 -8.78
CA LEU A 141 5.55 -9.03 -9.82
C LEU A 141 6.42 -10.12 -9.21
N TRP A 142 5.97 -11.34 -9.32
CA TRP A 142 6.71 -12.53 -8.96
C TRP A 142 7.00 -13.36 -10.22
N PRO A 143 8.24 -13.86 -10.35
CA PRO A 143 9.34 -13.94 -9.36
C PRO A 143 10.27 -12.73 -9.29
N GLU A 144 10.09 -11.68 -10.07
CA GLU A 144 10.99 -10.51 -10.20
C GLU A 144 11.24 -9.83 -8.84
N SER A 145 10.20 -9.66 -8.02
CA SER A 145 10.35 -9.07 -6.67
C SER A 145 11.23 -9.92 -5.75
N ALA A 146 11.28 -11.25 -5.95
CA ALA A 146 12.19 -12.10 -5.19
C ALA A 146 13.65 -11.95 -5.64
N VAL A 147 13.87 -11.61 -6.90
CA VAL A 147 15.22 -11.31 -7.45
C VAL A 147 15.68 -9.96 -6.91
N SER A 148 14.87 -8.93 -6.96
CA SER A 148 15.21 -7.57 -6.52
C SER A 148 15.67 -7.50 -5.06
N VAL A 149 15.11 -8.36 -4.19
CA VAL A 149 15.53 -8.48 -2.77
C VAL A 149 16.58 -9.58 -2.53
N GLY A 150 17.18 -10.14 -3.59
CA GLY A 150 18.24 -11.13 -3.50
C GLY A 150 17.80 -12.52 -2.97
N TRP A 151 16.54 -12.85 -3.04
CA TRP A 151 16.02 -14.16 -2.59
C TRP A 151 16.12 -15.22 -3.66
N LEU A 152 16.06 -14.84 -4.91
CA LEU A 152 16.11 -15.71 -6.07
C LEU A 152 17.11 -15.14 -7.08
N ARG A 153 17.66 -16.00 -7.94
CA ARG A 153 18.52 -15.61 -9.06
C ARG A 153 17.84 -16.00 -10.36
N GLU A 154 17.84 -15.11 -11.34
CA GLU A 154 17.14 -15.29 -12.62
C GLU A 154 17.61 -16.50 -13.41
N GLU A 155 18.90 -16.85 -13.30
CA GLU A 155 19.50 -17.96 -14.03
C GLU A 155 19.01 -19.34 -13.54
N THR A 156 18.30 -19.39 -12.37
CA THR A 156 17.92 -20.66 -11.75
C THR A 156 16.71 -21.32 -12.46
N TRP A 157 16.69 -22.64 -12.43
CA TRP A 157 15.51 -23.38 -12.90
C TRP A 157 14.24 -23.03 -12.11
N LEU A 158 14.40 -22.72 -10.82
CA LEU A 158 13.28 -22.31 -9.95
C LEU A 158 12.66 -21.00 -10.40
N TYR A 159 13.49 -20.00 -10.76
CA TYR A 159 12.98 -18.73 -11.34
C TYR A 159 12.14 -19.04 -12.59
N ARG A 160 12.66 -19.80 -13.52
CA ARG A 160 11.95 -20.14 -14.77
C ARG A 160 10.64 -20.90 -14.51
N ALA A 161 10.61 -21.77 -13.49
CA ALA A 161 9.38 -22.49 -13.11
C ALA A 161 8.32 -21.55 -12.51
N LEU A 162 8.73 -20.63 -11.63
CA LEU A 162 7.86 -19.62 -11.02
C LEU A 162 7.36 -18.62 -12.07
N ASP A 163 8.22 -18.17 -12.97
CA ASP A 163 7.85 -17.24 -14.06
C ASP A 163 6.82 -17.90 -15.00
N ARG A 164 7.04 -19.15 -15.41
CA ARG A 164 6.04 -19.89 -16.20
C ARG A 164 4.71 -20.04 -15.47
N ALA A 165 4.75 -20.25 -14.15
CA ALA A 165 3.52 -20.31 -13.35
C ALA A 165 2.80 -18.96 -13.28
N ALA A 166 3.52 -17.85 -13.10
CA ALA A 166 2.97 -16.51 -13.12
C ALA A 166 2.32 -16.19 -14.49
N GLN A 167 3.05 -16.41 -15.58
CA GLN A 167 2.54 -16.25 -16.94
C GLN A 167 1.32 -17.12 -17.22
N ARG A 168 1.31 -18.38 -16.73
CA ARG A 168 0.15 -19.27 -16.87
C ARG A 168 -1.07 -18.71 -16.13
N CYS A 169 -0.89 -18.25 -14.88
CA CYS A 169 -1.97 -17.65 -14.10
C CYS A 169 -2.52 -16.38 -14.82
N ALA A 170 -1.64 -15.51 -15.32
CA ALA A 170 -2.04 -14.30 -16.04
C ALA A 170 -2.84 -14.65 -17.33
N ARG A 171 -2.37 -15.62 -18.11
CA ARG A 171 -3.06 -16.04 -19.36
C ARG A 171 -4.38 -16.76 -19.15
N ARG A 172 -4.56 -17.43 -18.00
CA ARG A 172 -5.74 -18.28 -17.74
C ARG A 172 -6.81 -17.60 -16.88
N SER A 173 -6.50 -16.46 -16.31
CA SER A 173 -7.51 -15.63 -15.64
C SER A 173 -8.29 -14.82 -16.67
N GLU A 174 -9.57 -14.59 -16.40
CA GLU A 174 -10.44 -13.76 -17.27
C GLU A 174 -10.00 -12.29 -17.23
N ALA A 175 -9.45 -11.86 -16.09
CA ALA A 175 -8.88 -10.53 -15.92
C ALA A 175 -7.79 -10.55 -14.85
N VAL A 176 -6.85 -9.61 -14.94
CA VAL A 176 -5.85 -9.34 -13.91
C VAL A 176 -6.11 -7.99 -13.27
N ILE A 177 -6.20 -7.96 -11.94
CA ILE A 177 -6.29 -6.73 -11.14
C ILE A 177 -4.89 -6.37 -10.65
N VAL A 178 -4.52 -5.09 -10.76
CA VAL A 178 -3.28 -4.54 -10.23
C VAL A 178 -3.56 -3.31 -9.35
N PRO A 179 -2.80 -3.07 -8.26
CA PRO A 179 -3.02 -1.94 -7.36
C PRO A 179 -2.46 -0.61 -7.90
N THR A 180 -1.62 -0.66 -8.92
CA THR A 180 -0.97 0.52 -9.50
C THR A 180 -0.84 0.38 -11.00
N PRO A 181 -0.99 1.49 -11.78
CA PRO A 181 -0.86 1.46 -13.23
C PRO A 181 0.47 0.90 -13.74
N GLY A 182 1.57 1.10 -13.00
CA GLY A 182 2.90 0.61 -13.39
C GLY A 182 3.02 -0.92 -13.46
N LEU A 183 2.09 -1.66 -12.85
CA LEU A 183 2.03 -3.11 -12.97
C LEU A 183 1.21 -3.60 -14.18
N ALA A 184 0.44 -2.71 -14.84
CA ALA A 184 -0.45 -3.11 -15.92
C ALA A 184 0.31 -3.68 -17.13
N GLU A 185 1.31 -2.94 -17.63
CA GLU A 185 2.11 -3.40 -18.76
C GLU A 185 2.91 -4.68 -18.45
N PRO A 186 3.62 -4.81 -17.31
CA PRO A 186 4.28 -6.05 -16.94
C PRO A 186 3.36 -7.28 -16.93
N VAL A 187 2.15 -7.19 -16.36
CA VAL A 187 1.24 -8.35 -16.34
C VAL A 187 0.65 -8.64 -17.71
N GLN A 188 0.48 -7.63 -18.58
CA GLN A 188 0.11 -7.84 -19.98
C GLN A 188 1.22 -8.58 -20.75
N ARG A 189 2.49 -8.24 -20.52
CA ARG A 189 3.63 -9.00 -21.06
C ARG A 189 3.67 -10.44 -20.54
N GLN A 190 3.21 -10.71 -19.31
CA GLN A 190 3.01 -12.06 -18.80
C GLN A 190 1.83 -12.79 -19.45
N GLY A 191 1.00 -12.09 -20.23
CA GLY A 191 -0.08 -12.67 -21.03
C GLY A 191 -1.50 -12.39 -20.51
N ALA A 192 -1.68 -11.42 -19.61
CA ALA A 192 -3.01 -10.97 -19.20
C ALA A 192 -3.76 -10.36 -20.38
N ALA A 193 -4.93 -10.90 -20.71
CA ALA A 193 -5.79 -10.38 -21.80
C ALA A 193 -6.47 -9.07 -21.42
N THR A 194 -6.88 -8.95 -20.15
CA THR A 194 -7.56 -7.77 -19.60
C THR A 194 -6.91 -7.39 -18.28
N THR A 195 -6.64 -6.10 -18.10
CA THR A 195 -6.03 -5.60 -16.86
C THR A 195 -6.85 -4.45 -16.28
N TRP A 196 -7.12 -4.51 -14.98
CA TRP A 196 -7.83 -3.50 -14.23
C TRP A 196 -6.94 -2.90 -13.14
N VAL A 197 -6.91 -1.56 -13.06
CA VAL A 197 -6.22 -0.87 -11.97
C VAL A 197 -7.20 -0.58 -10.85
N VAL A 198 -7.01 -1.24 -9.71
CA VAL A 198 -7.83 -1.06 -8.50
C VAL A 198 -6.91 -0.71 -7.34
N PRO A 199 -6.65 0.58 -7.08
CA PRO A 199 -5.69 1.05 -6.09
C PRO A 199 -6.20 0.94 -4.64
N GLY A 200 -5.40 1.41 -3.69
CA GLY A 200 -5.83 1.65 -2.31
C GLY A 200 -6.87 2.77 -2.24
N ALA A 201 -7.66 2.82 -1.15
CA ALA A 201 -8.68 3.85 -0.98
C ALA A 201 -8.18 5.01 -0.12
N VAL A 202 -8.67 6.21 -0.45
CA VAL A 202 -8.57 7.41 0.38
C VAL A 202 -9.78 7.44 1.33
N PHE A 203 -9.50 7.75 2.60
CA PHE A 203 -10.51 7.95 3.63
C PHE A 203 -10.32 9.33 4.24
N ASP A 204 -11.40 9.96 4.66
CA ASP A 204 -11.31 11.21 5.42
C ASP A 204 -10.58 10.95 6.74
N GLY A 205 -9.38 11.47 6.83
CA GLY A 205 -8.49 11.42 7.98
C GLY A 205 -8.30 12.77 8.65
N ALA A 206 -9.11 13.77 8.28
CA ALA A 206 -9.04 15.11 8.87
C ALA A 206 -9.13 15.07 10.40
N ARG A 207 -8.44 15.98 11.04
CA ARG A 207 -8.50 16.21 12.49
C ARG A 207 -8.79 17.68 12.74
N GLY A 208 -9.41 17.97 13.88
CA GLY A 208 -9.71 19.34 14.28
C GLY A 208 -8.47 20.20 14.53
N ASP A 209 -8.67 21.50 14.55
CA ASP A 209 -7.60 22.49 14.79
C ASP A 209 -6.99 22.36 16.20
N ASP A 210 -7.73 21.81 17.17
CA ASP A 210 -7.23 21.47 18.50
C ASP A 210 -6.13 20.42 18.47
N VAL A 211 -6.30 19.34 17.67
CA VAL A 211 -5.28 18.32 17.45
C VAL A 211 -4.05 18.93 16.76
N ARG A 212 -4.29 19.75 15.71
CA ARG A 212 -3.21 20.44 15.00
C ARG A 212 -2.38 21.30 15.95
N THR A 213 -3.03 22.15 16.75
CA THR A 213 -2.38 23.05 17.69
C THR A 213 -1.58 22.28 18.73
N ARG A 214 -2.16 21.26 19.35
CA ARG A 214 -1.49 20.42 20.34
C ARG A 214 -0.25 19.74 19.77
N VAL A 215 -0.38 19.10 18.59
CA VAL A 215 0.75 18.38 17.99
C VAL A 215 1.84 19.30 17.50
N ARG A 216 1.51 20.50 17.01
CA ARG A 216 2.52 21.51 16.65
C ARG A 216 3.28 21.97 17.90
N GLY A 217 2.60 22.14 19.04
CA GLY A 217 3.26 22.43 20.32
C GLY A 217 4.23 21.31 20.76
N GLU A 218 3.81 20.04 20.65
CA GLU A 218 4.69 18.89 20.94
C GLU A 218 5.92 18.84 20.00
N LEU A 219 5.75 19.30 18.76
CA LEU A 219 6.81 19.35 17.75
C LEU A 219 7.61 20.67 17.79
N ASP A 220 7.32 21.58 18.73
CA ASP A 220 7.94 22.90 18.82
C ASP A 220 7.93 23.65 17.48
N VAL A 221 6.77 23.67 16.81
CA VAL A 221 6.53 24.33 15.52
C VAL A 221 5.54 25.47 15.71
N ALA A 222 5.96 26.70 15.40
CA ALA A 222 5.10 27.87 15.53
C ALA A 222 3.85 27.79 14.62
N PRO A 223 2.72 28.44 15.00
CA PRO A 223 1.46 28.34 14.27
C PRO A 223 1.54 28.69 12.78
N ASP A 224 2.29 29.73 12.44
CA ASP A 224 2.38 30.26 11.06
C ASP A 224 3.49 29.64 10.22
N THR A 225 4.39 28.86 10.85
CA THR A 225 5.49 28.19 10.15
C THR A 225 4.94 27.07 9.26
N CYS A 226 5.39 26.96 8.02
CA CYS A 226 5.10 25.85 7.13
C CYS A 226 5.84 24.59 7.61
N LEU A 227 5.08 23.60 8.07
CA LEU A 227 5.62 22.32 8.50
C LEU A 227 5.66 21.32 7.35
N PHE A 228 6.87 21.00 6.91
CA PHE A 228 7.15 19.92 5.98
C PHE A 228 7.34 18.61 6.74
N LEU A 229 6.50 17.62 6.46
CA LEU A 229 6.49 16.34 7.18
C LEU A 229 6.89 15.19 6.27
N TYR A 230 7.90 14.43 6.68
CA TYR A 230 8.23 13.14 6.12
C TYR A 230 7.88 12.02 7.12
N LEU A 231 7.08 11.04 6.68
CA LEU A 231 6.73 9.86 7.47
C LEU A 231 7.15 8.59 6.70
N GLY A 232 8.02 7.78 7.28
CA GLY A 232 8.39 6.51 6.66
C GLY A 232 9.79 6.02 6.96
N ALA A 233 10.26 5.06 6.15
CA ALA A 233 11.60 4.53 6.30
C ALA A 233 12.68 5.59 6.04
N LEU A 234 13.67 5.65 6.92
CA LEU A 234 14.87 6.48 6.78
C LEU A 234 15.99 5.65 6.15
N GLY A 235 15.72 5.15 4.95
CA GLY A 235 16.66 4.30 4.21
C GLY A 235 17.28 4.99 3.01
N VAL A 236 18.35 4.38 2.44
CA VAL A 236 19.11 4.93 1.32
C VAL A 236 18.22 5.21 0.10
N ALA A 237 17.22 4.36 -0.16
CA ALA A 237 16.31 4.55 -1.29
C ALA A 237 15.43 5.80 -1.19
N ASN A 238 15.26 6.35 0.02
CA ASN A 238 14.38 7.50 0.25
C ASN A 238 15.01 8.85 -0.09
N GLY A 239 16.31 8.90 -0.40
CA GLY A 239 16.96 10.10 -0.93
C GLY A 239 16.95 11.32 0.02
N LEU A 240 16.84 11.11 1.33
CA LEU A 240 16.64 12.17 2.34
C LEU A 240 17.83 13.12 2.47
N GLN A 241 19.01 12.75 1.96
CA GLN A 241 20.16 13.66 1.88
C GLN A 241 19.84 14.90 1.05
N MET A 242 19.10 14.75 -0.06
CA MET A 242 18.69 15.89 -0.89
C MET A 242 17.75 16.84 -0.11
N LEU A 243 16.90 16.29 0.78
CA LEU A 243 16.08 17.12 1.66
C LEU A 243 16.92 17.92 2.66
N LEU A 244 17.92 17.29 3.30
CA LEU A 244 18.80 17.99 4.25
C LEU A 244 19.61 19.09 3.56
N GLU A 245 20.04 18.84 2.33
CA GLU A 245 20.73 19.85 1.51
C GLU A 245 19.79 20.99 1.14
N ALA A 246 18.58 20.72 0.70
CA ALA A 246 17.57 21.74 0.44
C ALA A 246 17.20 22.53 1.71
N ALA A 247 17.04 21.86 2.86
CA ALA A 247 16.76 22.52 4.14
C ALA A 247 17.90 23.44 4.59
N ALA A 248 19.15 23.11 4.28
CA ALA A 248 20.30 23.99 4.56
C ALA A 248 20.20 25.32 3.79
N HIS A 249 19.67 25.31 2.57
CA HIS A 249 19.40 26.54 1.79
C HIS A 249 18.23 27.38 2.34
N LEU A 250 17.41 26.80 3.24
CA LEU A 250 16.32 27.47 3.94
C LEU A 250 16.64 27.71 5.44
N ALA A 251 17.88 27.48 5.89
CA ALA A 251 18.23 27.56 7.32
C ALA A 251 17.95 28.93 7.96
N GLY A 252 18.01 30.02 7.17
CA GLY A 252 17.66 31.40 7.59
C GLY A 252 16.18 31.76 7.43
N ASP A 253 15.34 30.87 6.85
CA ASP A 253 13.92 31.16 6.65
C ASP A 253 13.09 30.62 7.83
N GLU A 254 12.63 31.53 8.68
CA GLU A 254 11.85 31.18 9.86
C GLU A 254 10.46 30.60 9.54
N ARG A 255 10.01 30.73 8.31
CA ARG A 255 8.71 30.24 7.85
C ARG A 255 8.71 28.72 7.52
N ALA A 256 9.88 28.06 7.50
CA ALA A 256 10.00 26.65 7.18
C ALA A 256 10.48 25.83 8.39
N SER A 257 9.84 24.68 8.63
CA SER A 257 10.27 23.67 9.61
C SER A 257 10.12 22.27 9.00
N PHE A 258 11.05 21.38 9.34
CA PHE A 258 11.11 20.04 8.77
C PHE A 258 11.08 18.98 9.88
N VAL A 259 10.16 18.03 9.80
CA VAL A 259 10.06 16.92 10.73
C VAL A 259 10.07 15.61 9.94
N LEU A 260 11.07 14.78 10.23
CA LEU A 260 11.23 13.45 9.66
C LEU A 260 10.96 12.43 10.76
N ILE A 261 10.00 11.53 10.54
CA ILE A 261 9.60 10.52 11.53
C ILE A 261 9.74 9.14 10.93
N GLY A 262 10.56 8.32 11.56
CA GLY A 262 10.76 6.95 11.10
C GLY A 262 12.05 6.31 11.61
N ASP A 263 12.37 5.17 11.02
CA ASP A 263 13.60 4.43 11.27
C ASP A 263 14.15 3.82 9.99
N GLY A 264 15.44 3.48 9.97
CA GLY A 264 16.07 2.88 8.81
C GLY A 264 17.59 2.99 8.83
N SER A 265 18.23 2.41 7.82
CA SER A 265 19.69 2.30 7.71
C SER A 265 20.43 3.65 7.66
N ASP A 266 19.78 4.71 7.20
CA ASP A 266 20.39 6.05 7.06
C ASP A 266 20.12 6.97 8.26
N ARG A 267 19.32 6.55 9.25
CA ARG A 267 18.89 7.41 10.34
C ARG A 267 20.05 8.10 11.05
N LEU A 268 21.00 7.31 11.54
CA LEU A 268 22.17 7.84 12.28
C LEU A 268 22.96 8.84 11.44
N ARG A 269 23.16 8.53 10.17
CA ARG A 269 23.87 9.42 9.22
C ARG A 269 23.12 10.73 9.02
N LEU A 270 21.80 10.68 8.90
CA LEU A 270 20.96 11.89 8.74
C LEU A 270 21.01 12.75 10.02
N GLU A 271 20.94 12.15 11.21
CA GLU A 271 21.07 12.85 12.51
C GLU A 271 22.43 13.55 12.61
N GLN A 272 23.52 12.86 12.29
CA GLN A 272 24.87 13.44 12.27
C GLN A 272 24.99 14.61 11.28
N GLU A 273 24.35 14.50 10.12
CA GLU A 273 24.37 15.56 9.10
C GLU A 273 23.57 16.78 9.52
N VAL A 274 22.43 16.61 10.20
CA VAL A 274 21.65 17.69 10.81
C VAL A 274 22.49 18.45 11.84
N GLU A 275 23.19 17.74 12.73
CA GLU A 275 24.07 18.32 13.74
C GLU A 275 25.27 19.04 13.10
N ARG A 276 25.99 18.39 12.18
CA ARG A 276 27.15 18.93 11.49
C ARG A 276 26.87 20.22 10.74
N ARG A 277 25.69 20.32 10.13
CA ARG A 277 25.25 21.54 9.37
C ARG A 277 24.54 22.54 10.26
N GLY A 278 24.29 22.26 11.52
CA GLY A 278 23.55 23.15 12.42
C GLY A 278 22.13 23.45 11.98
N LEU A 279 21.40 22.46 11.43
CA LEU A 279 20.06 22.62 10.88
C LEU A 279 19.01 22.68 12.00
N LYS A 280 18.92 23.79 12.72
CA LYS A 280 18.05 23.95 13.91
C LYS A 280 16.56 23.71 13.64
N ARG A 281 16.12 23.83 12.37
CA ARG A 281 14.71 23.68 11.97
C ARG A 281 14.40 22.29 11.35
N VAL A 282 15.36 21.37 11.41
CA VAL A 282 15.19 19.97 10.99
C VAL A 282 15.20 19.09 12.23
N ARG A 283 14.16 18.29 12.42
CA ARG A 283 14.07 17.33 13.52
C ARG A 283 13.86 15.92 12.97
N ILE A 284 14.62 14.98 13.47
CA ILE A 284 14.48 13.55 13.16
C ILE A 284 13.96 12.86 14.41
N LEU A 285 12.80 12.23 14.31
CA LEU A 285 12.11 11.61 15.43
C LEU A 285 11.99 10.09 15.23
N PRO A 286 11.91 9.30 16.31
CA PRO A 286 11.71 7.86 16.22
C PRO A 286 10.36 7.51 15.57
N PRO A 287 10.20 6.26 15.09
CA PRO A 287 8.95 5.79 14.54
C PRO A 287 7.83 5.85 15.58
N VAL A 288 6.62 6.12 15.14
CA VAL A 288 5.43 6.23 15.98
C VAL A 288 4.45 5.09 15.70
N ALA A 289 3.54 4.84 16.64
CA ALA A 289 2.43 3.94 16.42
C ALA A 289 1.51 4.44 15.28
N LYS A 290 0.94 3.53 14.48
CA LYS A 290 0.10 3.88 13.32
C LYS A 290 -1.07 4.80 13.69
N GLN A 291 -1.62 4.63 14.89
CA GLN A 291 -2.74 5.45 15.41
C GLN A 291 -2.37 6.93 15.57
N ARG A 292 -1.07 7.24 15.71
CA ARG A 292 -0.55 8.61 15.84
C ARG A 292 -0.37 9.32 14.50
N VAL A 293 -0.28 8.56 13.40
CA VAL A 293 -0.01 9.11 12.06
C VAL A 293 -1.03 10.17 11.63
N PRO A 294 -2.36 9.96 11.79
CA PRO A 294 -3.34 11.00 11.41
C PRO A 294 -3.16 12.33 12.15
N ASP A 295 -2.76 12.30 13.42
CA ASP A 295 -2.53 13.51 14.21
C ASP A 295 -1.30 14.29 13.72
N LEU A 296 -0.23 13.56 13.35
CA LEU A 296 0.98 14.16 12.78
C LEU A 296 0.72 14.76 11.39
N LEU A 297 -0.06 14.06 10.56
CA LEU A 297 -0.49 14.60 9.27
C LEU A 297 -1.34 15.87 9.47
N ALA A 298 -2.23 15.92 10.46
CA ALA A 298 -3.01 17.11 10.77
C ALA A 298 -2.15 18.31 11.17
N ALA A 299 -1.02 18.07 11.86
CA ALA A 299 -0.09 19.12 12.24
C ALA A 299 0.69 19.70 11.05
N SER A 300 0.90 18.94 9.99
CA SER A 300 1.70 19.35 8.83
C SER A 300 0.95 20.32 7.90
N ASP A 301 1.69 21.02 7.05
CA ASP A 301 1.16 21.82 5.95
C ASP A 301 1.38 21.11 4.61
N VAL A 302 2.56 20.49 4.44
CA VAL A 302 2.97 19.78 3.24
C VAL A 302 3.65 18.48 3.61
N CYS A 303 3.25 17.39 2.98
CA CYS A 303 3.90 16.10 3.14
C CYS A 303 4.98 15.88 2.08
N LEU A 304 5.98 15.08 2.40
CA LEU A 304 7.10 14.80 1.52
C LEU A 304 7.10 13.32 1.08
N HIS A 305 7.11 13.11 -0.23
CA HIS A 305 7.28 11.81 -0.87
C HIS A 305 8.58 11.81 -1.66
N LEU A 306 9.66 11.40 -1.00
CA LEU A 306 11.01 11.45 -1.55
C LEU A 306 11.53 10.03 -1.78
N LEU A 307 12.05 9.79 -2.97
CA LEU A 307 12.78 8.57 -3.34
C LEU A 307 13.90 8.95 -4.29
N ARG A 308 14.95 8.14 -4.33
CA ARG A 308 15.97 8.24 -5.36
C ARG A 308 15.38 7.92 -6.72
N PRO A 309 15.89 8.50 -7.80
CA PRO A 309 15.46 8.15 -9.15
C PRO A 309 15.64 6.64 -9.40
N ASP A 310 14.53 5.97 -9.70
CA ASP A 310 14.50 4.57 -10.10
C ASP A 310 13.23 4.34 -10.94
N PRO A 311 13.32 3.81 -12.15
CA PRO A 311 12.17 3.54 -13.02
C PRO A 311 11.08 2.70 -12.34
N LEU A 312 11.44 1.84 -11.38
CA LEU A 312 10.50 1.03 -10.62
C LEU A 312 9.47 1.87 -9.86
N PHE A 313 9.87 3.07 -9.39
CA PHE A 313 9.00 3.94 -8.60
C PHE A 313 8.08 4.81 -9.45
N GLU A 314 8.40 5.00 -10.74
CA GLU A 314 7.61 5.87 -11.64
C GLU A 314 6.19 5.36 -11.87
N GLY A 315 6.03 4.04 -11.92
CA GLY A 315 4.75 3.37 -12.07
C GLY A 315 4.00 3.11 -10.75
N ALA A 316 4.59 3.45 -9.61
CA ALA A 316 4.03 3.13 -8.31
C ALA A 316 2.98 4.17 -7.85
N LEU A 317 1.91 3.69 -7.20
CA LEU A 317 0.99 4.52 -6.43
C LEU A 317 1.24 4.27 -4.93
N PRO A 318 2.02 5.11 -4.25
CA PRO A 318 2.40 4.86 -2.87
C PRO A 318 1.22 5.02 -1.91
N SER A 319 1.02 4.06 -1.01
CA SER A 319 -0.08 4.11 -0.03
C SER A 319 -0.01 5.33 0.89
N LYS A 320 1.19 5.79 1.23
CA LYS A 320 1.38 7.01 2.05
C LYS A 320 0.82 8.26 1.38
N VAL A 321 0.89 8.36 0.05
CA VAL A 321 0.33 9.50 -0.68
C VAL A 321 -1.20 9.51 -0.56
N LEU A 322 -1.85 8.36 -0.61
CA LEU A 322 -3.30 8.26 -0.38
C LEU A 322 -3.67 8.68 1.07
N GLU A 323 -2.81 8.38 2.06
CA GLU A 323 -2.97 8.85 3.44
C GLU A 323 -2.81 10.38 3.53
N TYR A 324 -1.89 10.97 2.77
CA TYR A 324 -1.72 12.44 2.70
C TYR A 324 -2.95 13.12 2.14
N LEU A 325 -3.46 12.64 1.00
CA LEU A 325 -4.69 13.16 0.40
C LEU A 325 -5.86 13.06 1.39
N GLY A 326 -6.02 11.91 2.06
CA GLY A 326 -7.05 11.68 3.06
C GLY A 326 -6.93 12.57 4.30
N ALA A 327 -5.73 13.00 4.65
CA ALA A 327 -5.48 13.93 5.75
C ALA A 327 -5.61 15.41 5.34
N HIS A 328 -6.10 15.71 4.13
CA HIS A 328 -6.16 17.06 3.56
C HIS A 328 -4.78 17.73 3.49
N ARG A 329 -3.76 16.95 3.07
CA ARG A 329 -2.39 17.48 2.94
C ARG A 329 -1.89 17.32 1.51
N PRO A 330 -1.53 18.44 0.87
CA PRO A 330 -0.79 18.39 -0.38
C PRO A 330 0.59 17.79 -0.13
N PHE A 331 1.22 17.29 -1.17
CA PHE A 331 2.55 16.72 -1.04
C PHE A 331 3.48 17.16 -2.16
N ILE A 332 4.78 17.15 -1.87
CA ILE A 332 5.85 17.31 -2.84
C ILE A 332 6.47 15.95 -3.09
N THR A 333 6.67 15.60 -4.36
CA THR A 333 7.39 14.37 -4.73
C THR A 333 8.62 14.66 -5.57
N THR A 334 9.63 13.79 -5.44
CA THR A 334 10.82 13.77 -6.31
C THR A 334 10.69 12.73 -7.42
N VAL A 335 9.65 11.90 -7.39
CA VAL A 335 9.48 10.75 -8.28
C VAL A 335 8.64 11.15 -9.49
N PRO A 336 9.18 11.01 -10.71
CA PRO A 336 8.43 11.26 -11.93
C PRO A 336 7.31 10.22 -12.16
N GLY A 337 6.53 10.41 -13.22
CA GLY A 337 5.49 9.47 -13.62
C GLY A 337 4.20 9.60 -12.81
N ILE A 338 3.72 8.51 -12.21
CA ILE A 338 2.45 8.49 -11.47
C ILE A 338 2.49 9.37 -10.22
N PRO A 339 3.53 9.33 -9.37
CA PRO A 339 3.61 10.22 -8.22
C PRO A 339 3.66 11.70 -8.60
N GLU A 340 4.39 12.07 -9.65
CA GLU A 340 4.42 13.44 -10.17
C GLU A 340 3.03 13.90 -10.62
N ARG A 341 2.38 13.11 -11.48
CA ARG A 341 1.04 13.44 -11.98
C ARG A 341 0.07 13.63 -10.81
N LEU A 342 0.09 12.71 -9.85
CA LEU A 342 -0.76 12.77 -8.67
C LEU A 342 -0.51 14.04 -7.84
N ALA A 343 0.77 14.40 -7.62
CA ALA A 343 1.12 15.61 -6.89
C ALA A 343 0.59 16.87 -7.60
N ARG A 344 0.83 17.00 -8.90
CA ARG A 344 0.38 18.16 -9.70
C ARG A 344 -1.13 18.28 -9.73
N GLU A 345 -1.85 17.20 -10.04
CA GLU A 345 -3.31 17.18 -10.15
C GLU A 345 -4.02 17.41 -8.81
N SER A 346 -3.40 17.00 -7.69
CA SER A 346 -3.92 17.25 -6.34
C SER A 346 -3.46 18.58 -5.72
N GLY A 347 -2.79 19.47 -6.49
CA GLY A 347 -2.36 20.78 -6.02
C GLY A 347 -1.07 20.80 -5.19
N GLY A 348 -0.30 19.71 -5.21
CA GLY A 348 1.04 19.61 -4.63
C GLY A 348 2.16 20.05 -5.57
N GLY A 349 3.39 19.55 -5.34
CA GLY A 349 4.60 19.91 -6.09
C GLY A 349 5.39 18.72 -6.64
N PHE A 350 6.15 18.98 -7.71
CA PHE A 350 7.12 18.03 -8.27
C PHE A 350 8.52 18.63 -8.34
N ALA A 351 9.48 17.96 -7.73
CA ALA A 351 10.83 18.46 -7.53
C ALA A 351 11.89 17.39 -7.83
N PRO A 352 12.18 17.09 -9.13
CA PRO A 352 13.09 16.01 -9.52
C PRO A 352 14.57 16.31 -9.27
N SER A 353 14.92 17.56 -8.95
CA SER A 353 16.30 17.99 -8.66
C SER A 353 16.36 18.80 -7.37
N LEU A 354 17.58 18.99 -6.85
CA LEU A 354 17.82 19.80 -5.66
C LEU A 354 17.33 21.25 -5.84
N GLU A 355 17.62 21.86 -6.98
CA GLU A 355 17.21 23.26 -7.27
C GLU A 355 15.68 23.38 -7.28
N ARG A 356 15.00 22.41 -7.88
CA ARG A 356 13.53 22.36 -7.90
C ARG A 356 12.98 22.14 -6.51
N LEU A 357 13.60 21.27 -5.70
CA LEU A 357 13.16 21.03 -4.33
C LEU A 357 13.32 22.29 -3.48
N ILE A 358 14.45 23.01 -3.59
CA ILE A 358 14.66 24.29 -2.90
C ILE A 358 13.58 25.31 -3.32
N ALA A 359 13.28 25.40 -4.62
CA ALA A 359 12.29 26.34 -5.14
C ALA A 359 10.87 26.00 -4.63
N GLU A 360 10.46 24.74 -4.66
CA GLU A 360 9.18 24.29 -4.13
C GLU A 360 9.07 24.56 -2.63
N LEU A 361 10.07 24.17 -1.83
CA LEU A 361 10.05 24.40 -0.39
C LEU A 361 9.94 25.88 -0.03
N ARG A 362 10.67 26.77 -0.73
CA ARG A 362 10.57 28.23 -0.56
C ARG A 362 9.19 28.76 -0.93
N SER A 363 8.63 28.31 -2.05
CA SER A 363 7.29 28.70 -2.50
C SER A 363 6.23 28.35 -1.47
N TRP A 364 6.27 27.12 -0.95
CA TRP A 364 5.33 26.67 0.09
C TRP A 364 5.53 27.39 1.43
N ALA A 365 6.78 27.64 1.84
CA ALA A 365 7.08 28.37 3.06
C ALA A 365 6.59 29.83 3.01
N ALA A 366 6.68 30.45 1.83
CA ALA A 366 6.21 31.82 1.60
C ALA A 366 4.69 31.94 1.38
N MET A 367 4.01 30.84 1.14
CA MET A 367 2.57 30.79 0.84
C MET A 367 1.75 31.15 2.08
N ASP A 368 0.67 31.90 1.89
CA ASP A 368 -0.30 32.19 2.95
C ASP A 368 -0.88 30.92 3.57
N PRO A 369 -1.02 30.83 4.92
CA PRO A 369 -1.56 29.66 5.59
C PRO A 369 -2.95 29.25 5.11
N GLY A 370 -3.82 30.22 4.77
CA GLY A 370 -5.15 29.95 4.23
C GLY A 370 -5.08 29.33 2.82
N GLU A 371 -4.10 29.75 2.00
CA GLU A 371 -3.89 29.15 0.68
C GLU A 371 -3.36 27.71 0.81
N ARG A 372 -2.43 27.44 1.73
CA ARG A 372 -1.98 26.07 2.03
C ARG A 372 -3.15 25.17 2.42
N ARG A 373 -4.08 25.68 3.26
CA ARG A 373 -5.30 24.97 3.66
C ARG A 373 -6.21 24.69 2.48
N ARG A 374 -6.49 25.68 1.62
CA ARG A 374 -7.31 25.51 0.39
C ARG A 374 -6.71 24.45 -0.54
N ARG A 375 -5.41 24.41 -0.71
CA ARG A 375 -4.72 23.35 -1.49
C ARG A 375 -4.87 21.98 -0.83
N GLY A 376 -4.82 21.92 0.49
CA GLY A 376 -5.08 20.67 1.24
C GLY A 376 -6.50 20.14 1.01
N GLU A 377 -7.51 21.02 1.03
CA GLU A 377 -8.89 20.65 0.70
C GLU A 377 -9.04 20.22 -0.75
N GLY A 378 -8.30 20.86 -1.67
CA GLY A 378 -8.20 20.43 -3.07
C GLY A 378 -7.61 19.04 -3.21
N ALA A 379 -6.54 18.76 -2.47
CA ALA A 379 -5.90 17.44 -2.45
C ALA A 379 -6.85 16.34 -1.94
N PHE A 380 -7.60 16.61 -0.89
CA PHE A 380 -8.63 15.67 -0.39
C PHE A 380 -9.75 15.45 -1.42
N ARG A 381 -10.28 16.53 -2.00
CA ARG A 381 -11.33 16.43 -3.01
C ARG A 381 -10.89 15.56 -4.20
N TYR A 382 -9.69 15.81 -4.72
CA TYR A 382 -9.08 14.96 -5.74
C TYR A 382 -8.98 13.50 -5.27
N GLY A 383 -8.50 13.28 -4.04
CA GLY A 383 -8.38 11.96 -3.46
C GLY A 383 -9.71 11.20 -3.38
N ILE A 384 -10.76 11.84 -2.93
CA ILE A 384 -12.10 11.23 -2.84
C ILE A 384 -12.70 10.98 -4.22
N GLU A 385 -12.54 11.91 -5.15
CA GLU A 385 -13.07 11.79 -6.51
C GLU A 385 -12.45 10.60 -7.26
N HIS A 386 -11.15 10.39 -7.09
CA HIS A 386 -10.41 9.39 -7.87
C HIS A 386 -10.11 8.08 -7.13
N TYR A 387 -10.08 8.10 -5.79
CA TYR A 387 -9.59 6.99 -4.95
C TYR A 387 -10.47 6.69 -3.74
N SER A 388 -11.71 7.17 -3.65
CA SER A 388 -12.61 6.78 -2.56
C SER A 388 -12.87 5.27 -2.57
N LEU A 389 -13.32 4.75 -1.43
CA LEU A 389 -13.70 3.34 -1.31
C LEU A 389 -14.75 2.96 -2.36
N SER A 390 -15.78 3.81 -2.54
CA SER A 390 -16.84 3.57 -3.53
C SER A 390 -16.28 3.48 -4.94
N VAL A 391 -15.51 4.47 -5.39
CA VAL A 391 -14.90 4.52 -6.73
C VAL A 391 -14.02 3.30 -7.00
N ASN A 392 -13.23 2.88 -6.02
CA ASN A 392 -12.36 1.72 -6.20
C ASN A 392 -13.13 0.40 -6.18
N VAL A 393 -14.22 0.32 -5.40
CA VAL A 393 -15.09 -0.88 -5.42
C VAL A 393 -15.93 -0.91 -6.69
N ASP A 394 -16.33 0.24 -7.28
CA ASP A 394 -16.94 0.28 -8.61
C ASP A 394 -16.01 -0.34 -9.66
N ARG A 395 -14.73 0.03 -9.66
CA ARG A 395 -13.71 -0.55 -10.54
C ARG A 395 -13.53 -2.06 -10.30
N LEU A 396 -13.44 -2.45 -9.02
CA LEU A 396 -13.34 -3.87 -8.64
C LEU A 396 -14.55 -4.65 -9.12
N GLU A 397 -15.75 -4.17 -8.81
CA GLU A 397 -17.00 -4.80 -9.18
C GLU A 397 -17.15 -4.92 -10.69
N ALA A 398 -16.79 -3.88 -11.45
CA ALA A 398 -16.78 -3.92 -12.91
C ALA A 398 -15.81 -4.99 -13.44
N ALA A 399 -14.61 -5.12 -12.86
CA ALA A 399 -13.66 -6.18 -13.23
C ALA A 399 -14.22 -7.58 -12.95
N LEU A 400 -14.85 -7.76 -11.78
CA LEU A 400 -15.47 -9.03 -11.38
C LEU A 400 -16.67 -9.38 -12.26
N LEU A 401 -17.50 -8.40 -12.63
CA LEU A 401 -18.67 -8.58 -13.48
C LEU A 401 -18.29 -8.90 -14.92
N GLN A 402 -17.29 -8.21 -15.48
CA GLN A 402 -16.78 -8.50 -16.81
C GLN A 402 -16.29 -9.95 -16.92
N ALA A 403 -15.60 -10.46 -15.89
CA ALA A 403 -15.13 -11.83 -15.86
C ALA A 403 -16.25 -12.88 -15.83
N THR A 404 -17.49 -12.50 -15.48
CA THR A 404 -18.66 -13.41 -15.47
C THR A 404 -19.52 -13.28 -16.71
N SER A 405 -19.23 -12.32 -17.58
CA SER A 405 -19.96 -12.14 -18.85
C SER A 405 -19.57 -13.26 -19.83
N PRO A 406 -20.53 -13.81 -20.58
CA PRO A 406 -20.28 -14.89 -21.51
C PRO A 406 -19.40 -14.48 -22.69
#